data_70880722b1d79290cae10de7f4120873
#
_entry.id   70880722b1d79290cae10de7f4120873
#
_cell.length_a   1.000
_cell.length_b   1.000
_cell.length_c   1.000
_cell.angle_alpha   90.00
_cell.angle_beta   90.00
_cell.angle_gamma   90.00
#
_symmetry.space_group_name_H-M   'P 1'
#
loop_
_entity.id
_entity.type
_entity.pdbx_description
1 polymer ?
#
loop_
_entity_poly.entity_id
_entity_poly.type
_entity_poly.pdbx_seq_one_letter_code
_entity_poly.pdbx_strand_id
1 'polypeptide(L)'
;MARALWRGTISFGMVSIPIKLFTATESQDISFRQLHAADNSPIKLVRRCSSDGQDLEPDEIVKGFEYAKDHYVLVDDGDLEKLPIPSKHTIELTAFVSSAEIDPVYYEKSYHVEPEEMGRKPFALLVRALEEKRLNAVGKIAIRTKERLCSLRPRNGSLMLETLYYADEVKPPESESPEIAVSEAEMKLAYALIDALHEPFDSTKYRDEYRDGLKAIIEAKVEGQEYVAPAEPAVAAPTVDLMAALRASVEAAKKRRSAEAEPSPAPVVETPARRRAKKTPAGVS
;
A
#
# COMPACT_ATOMS: atom_id res chain seq x y z
N MET A 1 12.68 -4.03 16.73
CA MET A 1 12.11 -5.26 16.16
C MET A 1 10.61 -5.05 15.97
N ALA A 2 10.07 -5.34 14.78
CA ALA A 2 8.64 -5.22 14.53
C ALA A 2 7.86 -6.18 15.43
N ARG A 3 6.75 -5.71 16.01
CA ARG A 3 5.87 -6.54 16.84
C ARG A 3 4.98 -7.40 15.94
N ALA A 4 4.95 -8.72 16.17
CA ALA A 4 4.04 -9.60 15.45
C ALA A 4 2.58 -9.19 15.72
N LEU A 5 1.81 -9.00 14.66
CA LEU A 5 0.39 -8.66 14.72
C LEU A 5 -0.47 -9.86 15.12
N TRP A 6 -0.10 -11.04 14.66
CA TRP A 6 -0.82 -12.28 14.87
C TRP A 6 0.16 -13.45 15.00
N ARG A 7 -0.21 -14.45 15.80
CA ARG A 7 0.51 -15.71 15.95
C ARG A 7 -0.47 -16.86 15.89
N GLY A 8 -0.07 -17.91 15.20
CA GLY A 8 -0.90 -19.10 15.04
C GLY A 8 -0.24 -20.09 14.10
N THR A 9 -1.04 -20.88 13.44
CA THR A 9 -0.59 -22.04 12.69
C THR A 9 -1.23 -22.07 11.32
N ILE A 10 -0.45 -22.37 10.28
CA ILE A 10 -1.00 -22.79 8.98
C ILE A 10 -1.25 -24.31 9.07
N SER A 11 -2.48 -24.72 8.81
CA SER A 11 -2.86 -26.13 8.69
C SER A 11 -2.93 -26.52 7.21
N PHE A 12 -2.14 -27.51 6.86
CA PHE A 12 -2.08 -28.07 5.51
C PHE A 12 -2.21 -29.59 5.59
N GLY A 13 -3.41 -30.09 5.48
CA GLY A 13 -3.71 -31.49 5.74
C GLY A 13 -3.37 -31.89 7.19
N MET A 14 -2.46 -32.83 7.38
CA MET A 14 -1.97 -33.22 8.70
C MET A 14 -0.74 -32.42 9.18
N VAL A 15 -0.25 -31.50 8.36
CA VAL A 15 0.94 -30.69 8.67
C VAL A 15 0.49 -29.39 9.33
N SER A 16 1.14 -29.07 10.46
CA SER A 16 0.90 -27.85 11.24
C SER A 16 2.19 -27.01 11.24
N ILE A 17 2.09 -25.76 10.79
CA ILE A 17 3.21 -24.85 10.61
C ILE A 17 3.02 -23.63 11.50
N PRO A 18 3.68 -23.53 12.67
CA PRO A 18 3.60 -22.37 13.53
C PRO A 18 4.27 -21.16 12.88
N ILE A 19 3.53 -20.05 12.85
CA ILE A 19 3.91 -18.81 12.15
C ILE A 19 3.60 -17.56 12.97
N LYS A 20 4.23 -16.46 12.54
CA LYS A 20 3.94 -15.09 12.96
C LYS A 20 3.65 -14.24 11.73
N LEU A 21 2.73 -13.29 11.88
CA LEU A 21 2.41 -12.31 10.85
C LEU A 21 2.88 -10.92 11.26
N PHE A 22 3.47 -10.22 10.30
CA PHE A 22 3.89 -8.84 10.41
C PHE A 22 3.25 -8.02 9.29
N THR A 23 2.88 -6.77 9.54
CA THR A 23 2.38 -5.88 8.48
C THR A 23 3.45 -5.68 7.41
N ALA A 24 3.06 -5.84 6.14
CA ALA A 24 3.98 -5.66 5.01
C ALA A 24 4.02 -4.21 4.51
N THR A 25 3.02 -3.41 4.89
CA THR A 25 2.87 -2.02 4.49
C THR A 25 2.61 -1.14 5.70
N GLU A 26 3.12 0.08 5.67
CA GLU A 26 2.90 1.11 6.66
C GLU A 26 2.50 2.40 5.95
N SER A 27 1.47 3.07 6.45
CA SER A 27 1.12 4.41 5.95
C SER A 27 2.21 5.40 6.35
N GLN A 28 2.61 6.22 5.39
CA GLN A 28 3.56 7.32 5.58
C GLN A 28 2.85 8.69 5.58
N ASP A 29 1.52 8.69 5.79
CA ASP A 29 0.71 9.92 5.84
C ASP A 29 1.14 10.82 7.00
N ILE A 30 1.17 12.12 6.74
CA ILE A 30 1.44 13.13 7.76
C ILE A 30 0.20 13.28 8.64
N SER A 31 0.31 12.93 9.91
CA SER A 31 -0.78 13.06 10.86
C SER A 31 -0.78 14.43 11.53
N PHE A 32 -1.96 15.06 11.60
CA PHE A 32 -2.17 16.32 12.28
C PHE A 32 -2.92 16.12 13.59
N ARG A 33 -2.52 16.86 14.63
CA ARG A 33 -3.30 16.97 15.86
C ARG A 33 -4.30 18.11 15.73
N GLN A 34 -5.50 17.91 16.21
CA GLN A 34 -6.49 18.98 16.29
C GLN A 34 -6.15 19.91 17.45
N LEU A 35 -6.15 21.20 17.17
CA LEU A 35 -5.81 22.24 18.12
C LEU A 35 -6.98 23.24 18.24
N HIS A 36 -7.11 23.88 19.42
CA HIS A 36 -8.01 24.99 19.61
C HIS A 36 -7.48 26.22 18.86
N ALA A 37 -8.32 26.83 18.02
CA ALA A 37 -7.89 27.92 17.14
C ALA A 37 -7.44 29.20 17.87
N ALA A 38 -7.91 29.41 19.09
CA ALA A 38 -7.62 30.65 19.85
C ALA A 38 -6.22 30.63 20.50
N ASP A 39 -5.73 29.45 20.92
CA ASP A 39 -4.53 29.34 21.77
C ASP A 39 -3.59 28.20 21.31
N ASN A 40 -3.93 27.50 20.23
CA ASN A 40 -3.20 26.35 19.70
C ASN A 40 -3.01 25.20 20.70
N SER A 41 -3.86 25.11 21.73
CA SER A 41 -3.83 24.00 22.68
C SER A 41 -4.41 22.72 22.09
N PRO A 42 -3.83 21.53 22.36
CA PRO A 42 -4.41 20.26 21.95
C PRO A 42 -5.81 20.05 22.54
N ILE A 43 -6.77 19.65 21.72
CA ILE A 43 -8.12 19.32 22.20
C ILE A 43 -8.18 17.88 22.71
N LYS A 44 -9.13 17.64 23.66
CA LYS A 44 -9.53 16.29 24.10
C LYS A 44 -10.89 15.94 23.51
N LEU A 45 -11.03 14.73 23.00
CA LEU A 45 -12.31 14.19 22.57
C LEU A 45 -12.96 13.46 23.75
N VAL A 46 -14.14 13.92 24.13
CA VAL A 46 -14.93 13.33 25.21
C VAL A 46 -16.15 12.65 24.60
N ARG A 47 -16.44 11.43 25.03
CA ARG A 47 -17.67 10.74 24.64
C ARG A 47 -18.79 11.15 25.55
N ARG A 48 -19.87 11.64 24.95
CA ARG A 48 -21.01 12.17 25.71
C ARG A 48 -22.28 11.46 25.30
N CYS A 49 -23.09 11.08 26.29
CA CYS A 49 -24.42 10.55 26.05
C CYS A 49 -25.32 11.61 25.42
N SER A 50 -26.02 11.27 24.35
CA SER A 50 -26.92 12.19 23.64
C SER A 50 -28.23 12.43 24.39
N SER A 51 -28.62 11.55 25.33
CA SER A 51 -29.87 11.61 26.05
C SER A 51 -29.81 12.53 27.29
N ASP A 52 -28.75 12.39 28.09
CA ASP A 52 -28.62 13.08 29.38
C ASP A 52 -27.43 14.07 29.43
N GLY A 53 -26.59 14.07 28.40
CA GLY A 53 -25.44 14.97 28.32
C GLY A 53 -24.27 14.61 29.21
N GLN A 54 -24.26 13.42 29.86
CA GLN A 54 -23.16 12.97 30.69
C GLN A 54 -21.95 12.53 29.86
N ASP A 55 -20.77 12.86 30.37
CA ASP A 55 -19.53 12.36 29.81
C ASP A 55 -19.31 10.90 30.26
N LEU A 56 -19.00 10.01 29.30
CA LEU A 56 -18.94 8.57 29.53
C LEU A 56 -17.51 8.06 29.54
N GLU A 57 -17.20 7.23 30.54
CA GLU A 57 -15.96 6.44 30.55
C GLU A 57 -16.05 5.21 29.61
N PRO A 58 -14.91 4.67 29.16
CA PRO A 58 -14.90 3.55 28.20
C PRO A 58 -15.67 2.29 28.64
N ASP A 59 -15.72 2.02 29.92
CA ASP A 59 -16.42 0.88 30.54
C ASP A 59 -17.94 1.04 30.64
N GLU A 60 -18.43 2.28 30.53
CA GLU A 60 -19.87 2.59 30.47
C GLU A 60 -20.45 2.47 29.05
N ILE A 61 -19.59 2.20 28.04
CA ILE A 61 -19.99 2.16 26.64
C ILE A 61 -20.15 0.71 26.19
N VAL A 62 -21.34 0.34 25.79
CA VAL A 62 -21.68 -0.98 25.26
C VAL A 62 -21.90 -0.95 23.75
N LYS A 63 -21.81 -2.11 23.11
CA LYS A 63 -22.08 -2.27 21.67
C LYS A 63 -23.56 -2.54 21.47
N GLY A 64 -24.22 -1.73 20.65
CA GLY A 64 -25.60 -1.94 20.23
C GLY A 64 -25.70 -2.08 18.72
N PHE A 65 -26.49 -3.05 18.25
CA PHE A 65 -26.88 -3.19 16.84
C PHE A 65 -28.27 -2.60 16.64
N GLU A 66 -28.39 -1.63 15.75
CA GLU A 66 -29.68 -1.02 15.40
C GLU A 66 -30.42 -1.93 14.39
N TYR A 67 -31.47 -2.59 14.85
CA TYR A 67 -32.29 -3.48 14.01
C TYR A 67 -33.55 -2.79 13.45
N ALA A 68 -33.95 -1.67 14.04
CA ALA A 68 -34.97 -0.77 13.54
C ALA A 68 -34.63 0.66 14.02
N LYS A 69 -35.20 1.68 13.40
CA LYS A 69 -34.93 3.07 13.75
C LYS A 69 -35.09 3.29 15.26
N ASP A 70 -34.03 3.74 15.92
CA ASP A 70 -33.93 4.03 17.35
C ASP A 70 -34.17 2.79 18.27
N HIS A 71 -34.06 1.56 17.72
CA HIS A 71 -34.19 0.32 18.49
C HIS A 71 -32.87 -0.48 18.40
N TYR A 72 -32.29 -0.75 19.55
CA TYR A 72 -30.98 -1.38 19.65
C TYR A 72 -31.06 -2.70 20.43
N VAL A 73 -30.35 -3.71 19.94
CA VAL A 73 -30.04 -4.92 20.71
C VAL A 73 -28.58 -4.84 21.16
N LEU A 74 -28.37 -5.08 22.45
CA LEU A 74 -27.01 -5.09 23.01
C LEU A 74 -26.29 -6.37 22.62
N VAL A 75 -25.03 -6.25 22.22
CA VAL A 75 -24.15 -7.37 21.92
C VAL A 75 -22.94 -7.26 22.81
N ASP A 76 -22.78 -8.19 23.72
CA ASP A 76 -21.66 -8.23 24.64
C ASP A 76 -20.52 -9.13 24.15
N ASP A 77 -19.38 -9.09 24.82
CA ASP A 77 -18.23 -9.90 24.45
C ASP A 77 -18.49 -11.39 24.66
N GLY A 78 -19.39 -11.76 25.61
CA GLY A 78 -19.84 -13.15 25.80
C GLY A 78 -20.65 -13.69 24.63
N ASP A 79 -21.40 -12.85 23.93
CA ASP A 79 -22.10 -13.22 22.70
C ASP A 79 -21.13 -13.48 21.56
N LEU A 80 -20.09 -12.63 21.46
CA LEU A 80 -19.03 -12.79 20.45
C LEU A 80 -18.18 -14.05 20.70
N GLU A 81 -17.99 -14.45 21.96
CA GLU A 81 -17.25 -15.68 22.30
C GLU A 81 -18.01 -16.95 21.90
N LYS A 82 -19.33 -16.90 21.81
CA LYS A 82 -20.17 -18.03 21.34
C LYS A 82 -20.08 -18.28 19.85
N LEU A 83 -19.52 -17.29 19.09
CA LEU A 83 -19.35 -17.49 17.65
C LEU A 83 -18.28 -18.56 17.37
N PRO A 84 -18.59 -19.58 16.57
CA PRO A 84 -17.61 -20.57 16.17
C PRO A 84 -16.64 -19.95 15.17
N ILE A 85 -15.49 -19.47 15.65
CA ILE A 85 -14.42 -18.94 14.79
C ILE A 85 -13.23 -19.92 14.84
N PRO A 86 -13.24 -20.99 14.01
CA PRO A 86 -12.16 -21.98 13.99
C PRO A 86 -10.81 -21.36 13.60
N SER A 87 -10.83 -20.30 12.81
CA SER A 87 -9.67 -19.61 12.26
C SER A 87 -8.97 -18.65 13.25
N LYS A 88 -9.36 -18.61 14.54
CA LYS A 88 -8.80 -17.68 15.54
C LYS A 88 -7.29 -17.84 15.74
N HIS A 89 -6.78 -19.07 15.68
CA HIS A 89 -5.36 -19.40 15.82
C HIS A 89 -4.82 -20.30 14.70
N THR A 90 -5.65 -20.62 13.72
CA THR A 90 -5.28 -21.54 12.64
C THR A 90 -5.77 -21.01 11.31
N ILE A 91 -4.89 -21.01 10.32
CA ILE A 91 -5.21 -20.77 8.92
C ILE A 91 -5.34 -22.16 8.29
N GLU A 92 -6.56 -22.60 8.04
CA GLU A 92 -6.82 -23.86 7.36
C GLU A 92 -6.80 -23.61 5.85
N LEU A 93 -5.88 -24.26 5.14
CA LEU A 93 -5.80 -24.16 3.68
C LEU A 93 -6.87 -25.05 3.06
N THR A 94 -7.80 -24.44 2.32
CA THR A 94 -8.95 -25.10 1.74
C THR A 94 -8.83 -25.32 0.24
N ALA A 95 -8.05 -24.47 -0.45
CA ALA A 95 -7.89 -24.56 -1.90
C ALA A 95 -6.51 -24.05 -2.36
N PHE A 96 -6.14 -24.45 -3.56
CA PHE A 96 -4.96 -23.92 -4.27
C PHE A 96 -5.40 -23.43 -5.63
N VAL A 97 -5.11 -22.17 -5.94
CA VAL A 97 -5.57 -21.49 -7.15
C VAL A 97 -4.41 -20.76 -7.83
N SER A 98 -4.52 -20.50 -9.13
CA SER A 98 -3.57 -19.64 -9.81
C SER A 98 -3.69 -18.21 -9.31
N SER A 99 -2.58 -17.47 -9.17
CA SER A 99 -2.64 -16.06 -8.76
C SER A 99 -3.42 -15.20 -9.77
N ALA A 100 -3.49 -15.60 -11.03
CA ALA A 100 -4.25 -14.90 -12.07
C ALA A 100 -5.77 -15.08 -11.95
N GLU A 101 -6.25 -16.09 -11.18
CA GLU A 101 -7.67 -16.30 -10.94
C GLU A 101 -8.23 -15.41 -9.82
N ILE A 102 -7.36 -14.82 -9.00
CA ILE A 102 -7.77 -13.88 -7.96
C ILE A 102 -7.68 -12.47 -8.54
N ASP A 103 -8.84 -11.89 -8.84
CA ASP A 103 -8.89 -10.49 -9.31
C ASP A 103 -8.29 -9.56 -8.24
N PRO A 104 -7.42 -8.59 -8.61
CA PRO A 104 -6.83 -7.63 -7.70
C PRO A 104 -7.83 -6.87 -6.81
N VAL A 105 -9.08 -6.72 -7.23
CA VAL A 105 -10.15 -6.08 -6.43
C VAL A 105 -10.43 -6.76 -5.11
N TYR A 106 -10.12 -8.07 -5.00
CA TYR A 106 -10.32 -8.82 -3.76
C TYR A 106 -9.25 -8.58 -2.70
N TYR A 107 -8.06 -8.09 -3.08
CA TYR A 107 -6.98 -7.90 -2.11
C TYR A 107 -7.20 -6.69 -1.20
N GLU A 108 -7.12 -6.91 0.14
CA GLU A 108 -7.29 -5.84 1.13
C GLU A 108 -5.97 -5.42 1.76
N LYS A 109 -5.28 -6.35 2.44
CA LYS A 109 -4.03 -6.07 3.17
C LYS A 109 -3.04 -7.20 3.02
N SER A 110 -1.75 -6.84 3.01
CA SER A 110 -0.64 -7.79 2.91
C SER A 110 0.15 -7.89 4.20
N TYR A 111 0.61 -9.10 4.51
CA TYR A 111 1.41 -9.42 5.69
C TYR A 111 2.58 -10.31 5.31
N HIS A 112 3.73 -10.07 5.94
CA HIS A 112 4.85 -11.02 5.90
C HIS A 112 4.56 -12.20 6.82
N VAL A 113 4.85 -13.40 6.34
CA VAL A 113 4.70 -14.65 7.10
C VAL A 113 6.09 -15.15 7.49
N GLU A 114 6.33 -15.27 8.79
CA GLU A 114 7.58 -15.83 9.31
C GLU A 114 7.29 -17.13 10.08
N PRO A 115 8.00 -18.22 9.77
CA PRO A 115 7.87 -19.45 10.53
C PRO A 115 8.53 -19.33 11.91
N GLU A 116 7.92 -19.94 12.92
CA GLU A 116 8.63 -20.20 14.16
C GLU A 116 9.68 -21.32 13.98
N GLU A 117 10.57 -21.47 14.92
CA GLU A 117 11.74 -22.36 14.76
C GLU A 117 11.36 -23.80 14.40
N MET A 118 10.34 -24.35 15.06
CA MET A 118 9.83 -25.71 14.80
C MET A 118 9.12 -25.81 13.43
N GLY A 119 8.62 -24.70 12.88
CA GLY A 119 7.90 -24.63 11.61
C GLY A 119 8.78 -24.46 10.39
N ARG A 120 10.07 -24.20 10.50
CA ARG A 120 10.94 -23.81 9.38
C ARG A 120 10.99 -24.82 8.25
N LYS A 121 11.12 -26.11 8.56
CA LYS A 121 11.20 -27.15 7.53
C LYS A 121 9.89 -27.34 6.77
N PRO A 122 8.72 -27.55 7.42
CA PRO A 122 7.45 -27.65 6.70
C PRO A 122 7.05 -26.34 6.01
N PHE A 123 7.44 -25.18 6.55
CA PHE A 123 7.24 -23.89 5.89
C PHE A 123 8.01 -23.82 4.56
N ALA A 124 9.29 -24.15 4.55
CA ALA A 124 10.10 -24.16 3.34
C ALA A 124 9.59 -25.15 2.28
N LEU A 125 9.06 -26.31 2.74
CA LEU A 125 8.41 -27.27 1.83
C LEU A 125 7.17 -26.65 1.18
N LEU A 126 6.30 -25.98 1.95
CA LEU A 126 5.09 -25.33 1.43
C LEU A 126 5.45 -24.22 0.45
N VAL A 127 6.40 -23.34 0.79
CA VAL A 127 6.88 -22.27 -0.10
C VAL A 127 7.30 -22.84 -1.45
N ARG A 128 8.21 -23.83 -1.41
CA ARG A 128 8.75 -24.45 -2.62
C ARG A 128 7.69 -25.13 -3.47
N ALA A 129 6.76 -25.84 -2.83
CA ALA A 129 5.66 -26.51 -3.53
C ALA A 129 4.74 -25.49 -4.25
N LEU A 130 4.43 -24.35 -3.61
CA LEU A 130 3.63 -23.29 -4.22
C LEU A 130 4.39 -22.59 -5.36
N GLU A 131 5.69 -22.34 -5.20
CA GLU A 131 6.52 -21.75 -6.26
C GLU A 131 6.61 -22.65 -7.49
N GLU A 132 6.92 -23.95 -7.32
CA GLU A 132 7.03 -24.92 -8.40
C GLU A 132 5.70 -25.11 -9.16
N LYS A 133 4.58 -25.09 -8.42
CA LYS A 133 3.23 -25.21 -9.00
C LYS A 133 2.67 -23.89 -9.53
N ARG A 134 3.27 -22.76 -9.18
CA ARG A 134 2.77 -21.40 -9.47
C ARG A 134 1.36 -21.16 -8.95
N LEU A 135 1.08 -21.62 -7.73
CA LEU A 135 -0.22 -21.52 -7.08
C LEU A 135 -0.13 -20.69 -5.80
N ASN A 136 -1.25 -20.08 -5.46
CA ASN A 136 -1.52 -19.50 -4.15
C ASN A 136 -2.38 -20.49 -3.37
N ALA A 137 -2.20 -20.55 -2.04
CA ALA A 137 -3.11 -21.30 -1.18
C ALA A 137 -4.17 -20.36 -0.61
N VAL A 138 -5.42 -20.79 -0.60
CA VAL A 138 -6.56 -20.02 -0.08
C VAL A 138 -7.04 -20.65 1.21
N GLY A 139 -7.38 -19.82 2.18
CA GLY A 139 -7.88 -20.25 3.48
C GLY A 139 -8.60 -19.11 4.19
N LYS A 140 -8.89 -19.32 5.47
CA LYS A 140 -9.52 -18.31 6.34
C LYS A 140 -8.63 -18.02 7.54
N ILE A 141 -8.64 -16.78 7.97
CA ILE A 141 -7.90 -16.30 9.14
C ILE A 141 -8.78 -15.37 9.97
N ALA A 142 -8.74 -15.51 11.29
CA ALA A 142 -9.31 -14.51 12.18
C ALA A 142 -8.20 -13.56 12.68
N ILE A 143 -8.30 -12.31 12.29
CA ILE A 143 -7.44 -11.23 12.78
C ILE A 143 -8.26 -10.34 13.70
N ARG A 144 -7.85 -10.25 14.98
CA ARG A 144 -8.62 -9.64 16.05
C ARG A 144 -9.97 -10.37 16.23
N THR A 145 -11.09 -9.75 15.86
CA THR A 145 -12.44 -10.27 16.04
C THR A 145 -13.15 -10.61 14.73
N LYS A 146 -12.47 -10.47 13.58
CA LYS A 146 -13.08 -10.71 12.26
C LYS A 146 -12.41 -11.86 11.55
N GLU A 147 -13.20 -12.83 11.09
CA GLU A 147 -12.77 -13.83 10.13
C GLU A 147 -12.70 -13.21 8.74
N ARG A 148 -11.64 -13.51 8.02
CA ARG A 148 -11.37 -13.02 6.66
C ARG A 148 -10.92 -14.17 5.78
N LEU A 149 -11.28 -14.09 4.52
CA LEU A 149 -10.65 -14.92 3.50
C LEU A 149 -9.20 -14.46 3.35
N CYS A 150 -8.29 -15.39 3.09
CA CYS A 150 -6.90 -15.05 2.87
C CYS A 150 -6.26 -15.89 1.77
N SER A 151 -5.25 -15.33 1.12
CA SER A 151 -4.38 -15.99 0.16
C SER A 151 -2.96 -16.02 0.70
N LEU A 152 -2.30 -17.16 0.64
CA LEU A 152 -0.87 -17.32 0.89
C LEU A 152 -0.15 -17.43 -0.46
N ARG A 153 0.66 -16.43 -0.76
CA ARG A 153 1.40 -16.31 -2.01
C ARG A 153 2.90 -16.44 -1.78
N PRO A 154 3.61 -17.29 -2.52
CA PRO A 154 5.07 -17.37 -2.45
C PRO A 154 5.69 -16.09 -3.04
N ARG A 155 6.70 -15.55 -2.35
CA ARG A 155 7.46 -14.37 -2.80
C ARG A 155 8.87 -14.40 -2.23
N ASN A 156 9.88 -14.38 -3.09
CA ASN A 156 11.29 -14.30 -2.71
C ASN A 156 11.71 -15.34 -1.67
N GLY A 157 11.29 -16.61 -1.84
CA GLY A 157 11.63 -17.70 -0.92
C GLY A 157 10.89 -17.65 0.43
N SER A 158 9.84 -16.84 0.55
CA SER A 158 8.98 -16.73 1.72
C SER A 158 7.50 -16.72 1.33
N LEU A 159 6.59 -16.53 2.29
CA LEU A 159 5.17 -16.36 2.04
C LEU A 159 4.71 -14.95 2.38
N MET A 160 3.82 -14.43 1.55
CA MET A 160 2.97 -13.31 1.86
C MET A 160 1.57 -13.82 2.15
N LEU A 161 0.96 -13.35 3.22
CA LEU A 161 -0.46 -13.52 3.46
C LEU A 161 -1.18 -12.25 3.04
N GLU A 162 -2.20 -12.41 2.22
CA GLU A 162 -3.04 -11.33 1.75
C GLU A 162 -4.48 -11.61 2.21
N THR A 163 -5.06 -10.67 2.97
CA THR A 163 -6.50 -10.76 3.29
C THR A 163 -7.30 -10.38 2.06
N LEU A 164 -8.41 -11.09 1.88
CA LEU A 164 -9.30 -10.89 0.74
C LEU A 164 -10.69 -10.49 1.24
N TYR A 165 -11.35 -9.65 0.46
CA TYR A 165 -12.78 -9.38 0.61
C TYR A 165 -13.61 -10.61 0.25
N TYR A 166 -14.77 -10.78 0.87
CA TYR A 166 -15.77 -11.72 0.42
C TYR A 166 -16.50 -11.21 -0.83
N ALA A 167 -17.12 -12.11 -1.58
CA ALA A 167 -17.77 -11.78 -2.84
C ALA A 167 -18.90 -10.72 -2.69
N ASP A 168 -19.58 -10.70 -1.56
CA ASP A 168 -20.63 -9.75 -1.21
C ASP A 168 -20.09 -8.37 -0.77
N GLU A 169 -18.81 -8.26 -0.47
CA GLU A 169 -18.14 -6.99 -0.15
C GLU A 169 -17.65 -6.26 -1.43
N VAL A 170 -17.53 -6.97 -2.56
CA VAL A 170 -17.09 -6.41 -3.84
C VAL A 170 -18.29 -5.88 -4.62
N LYS A 171 -18.34 -4.58 -4.83
CA LYS A 171 -19.42 -3.93 -5.56
C LYS A 171 -19.26 -4.11 -7.08
N PRO A 172 -20.31 -4.49 -7.80
CA PRO A 172 -20.28 -4.45 -9.26
C PRO A 172 -20.19 -3.00 -9.76
N PRO A 173 -19.73 -2.77 -11.00
CA PRO A 173 -19.75 -1.45 -11.60
C PRO A 173 -21.20 -0.92 -11.69
N GLU A 174 -21.39 0.36 -11.39
CA GLU A 174 -22.73 1.00 -11.37
C GLU A 174 -23.33 1.16 -12.79
N SER A 175 -22.48 1.17 -13.81
CA SER A 175 -22.90 1.30 -15.21
C SER A 175 -22.13 0.37 -16.12
N GLU A 176 -22.80 -0.18 -17.10
CA GLU A 176 -22.15 -0.89 -18.20
C GLU A 176 -21.42 0.11 -19.10
N SER A 177 -20.21 -0.24 -19.52
CA SER A 177 -19.49 0.57 -20.49
C SER A 177 -20.23 0.52 -21.85
N PRO A 178 -20.54 1.66 -22.46
CA PRO A 178 -21.21 1.67 -23.76
C PRO A 178 -20.29 1.03 -24.82
N GLU A 179 -20.85 0.20 -25.68
CA GLU A 179 -20.14 -0.28 -26.87
C GLU A 179 -19.94 0.90 -27.84
N ILE A 180 -18.72 1.39 -27.90
CA ILE A 180 -18.30 2.46 -28.81
C ILE A 180 -17.46 1.82 -29.91
N ALA A 181 -17.86 2.06 -31.16
CA ALA A 181 -17.08 1.60 -32.32
C ALA A 181 -15.75 2.37 -32.40
N VAL A 182 -14.64 1.63 -32.39
CA VAL A 182 -13.29 2.16 -32.54
C VAL A 182 -12.75 1.75 -33.89
N SER A 183 -12.21 2.69 -34.66
CA SER A 183 -11.65 2.42 -35.98
C SER A 183 -10.27 1.73 -35.87
N GLU A 184 -9.89 0.95 -36.89
CA GLU A 184 -8.54 0.32 -36.94
C GLU A 184 -7.41 1.35 -36.92
N ALA A 185 -7.62 2.55 -37.45
CA ALA A 185 -6.63 3.61 -37.46
C ALA A 185 -6.38 4.16 -36.05
N GLU A 186 -7.44 4.34 -35.26
CA GLU A 186 -7.33 4.72 -33.84
C GLU A 186 -6.63 3.65 -33.02
N MET A 187 -6.99 2.37 -33.22
CA MET A 187 -6.31 1.27 -32.53
C MET A 187 -4.82 1.19 -32.84
N LYS A 188 -4.42 1.37 -34.12
CA LYS A 188 -2.98 1.38 -34.49
C LYS A 188 -2.20 2.50 -33.80
N LEU A 189 -2.78 3.70 -33.68
CA LEU A 189 -2.15 4.81 -32.96
C LEU A 189 -2.08 4.56 -31.45
N ALA A 190 -3.14 3.99 -30.86
CA ALA A 190 -3.17 3.62 -29.45
C ALA A 190 -2.09 2.58 -29.13
N TYR A 191 -1.96 1.54 -29.94
CA TYR A 191 -0.88 0.54 -29.80
C TYR A 191 0.50 1.18 -29.91
N ALA A 192 0.74 2.04 -30.88
CA ALA A 192 2.02 2.72 -31.05
C ALA A 192 2.37 3.61 -29.82
N LEU A 193 1.38 4.23 -29.19
CA LEU A 193 1.59 5.00 -27.96
C LEU A 193 1.89 4.09 -26.78
N ILE A 194 1.14 3.00 -26.60
CA ILE A 194 1.37 2.01 -25.54
C ILE A 194 2.76 1.42 -25.66
N ASP A 195 3.18 1.01 -26.85
CA ASP A 195 4.51 0.45 -27.10
C ASP A 195 5.63 1.45 -26.82
N ALA A 196 5.40 2.74 -27.12
CA ALA A 196 6.35 3.81 -26.85
C ALA A 196 6.52 4.10 -25.37
N LEU A 197 5.48 3.88 -24.55
CA LEU A 197 5.46 4.13 -23.10
C LEU A 197 5.66 2.84 -22.28
N HIS A 198 5.67 1.67 -22.92
CA HIS A 198 5.84 0.40 -22.23
C HIS A 198 7.23 0.28 -21.61
N GLU A 199 7.28 0.12 -20.30
CA GLU A 199 8.48 -0.13 -19.51
C GLU A 199 8.19 -1.11 -18.36
N PRO A 200 9.19 -1.80 -17.82
CA PRO A 200 9.03 -2.57 -16.60
C PRO A 200 8.60 -1.69 -15.43
N PHE A 201 7.69 -2.19 -14.60
CA PHE A 201 7.24 -1.47 -13.42
C PHE A 201 8.37 -1.33 -12.40
N ASP A 202 8.73 -0.08 -12.10
CA ASP A 202 9.68 0.27 -11.06
C ASP A 202 9.03 1.27 -10.09
N SER A 203 8.68 0.78 -8.90
CA SER A 203 8.01 1.58 -7.88
C SER A 203 8.85 2.77 -7.39
N THR A 204 10.18 2.75 -7.55
CA THR A 204 11.07 3.81 -7.09
C THR A 204 10.98 5.09 -7.93
N LYS A 205 10.45 4.98 -9.17
CA LYS A 205 10.21 6.11 -10.05
C LYS A 205 9.03 6.98 -9.63
N TYR A 206 8.10 6.43 -8.84
CA TYR A 206 6.90 7.12 -8.40
C TYR A 206 7.10 7.68 -7.00
N ARG A 207 6.94 8.99 -6.86
CA ARG A 207 7.03 9.70 -5.58
C ARG A 207 5.69 10.28 -5.21
N ASP A 208 5.44 10.40 -3.92
CA ASP A 208 4.28 11.09 -3.38
C ASP A 208 4.59 12.59 -3.32
N GLU A 209 4.30 13.29 -4.42
CA GLU A 209 4.55 14.74 -4.55
C GLU A 209 3.71 15.55 -3.58
N TYR A 210 2.51 15.08 -3.22
CA TYR A 210 1.67 15.73 -2.22
C TYR A 210 2.34 15.73 -0.85
N ARG A 211 2.83 14.57 -0.42
CA ARG A 211 3.53 14.44 0.85
C ARG A 211 4.82 15.25 0.89
N ASP A 212 5.58 15.27 -0.19
CA ASP A 212 6.81 16.04 -0.29
C ASP A 212 6.50 17.55 -0.26
N GLY A 213 5.48 18.01 -0.97
CA GLY A 213 4.99 19.39 -0.93
C GLY A 213 4.48 19.79 0.46
N LEU A 214 3.72 18.90 1.11
CA LEU A 214 3.20 19.17 2.46
C LEU A 214 4.33 19.27 3.49
N LYS A 215 5.38 18.45 3.40
CA LYS A 215 6.58 18.57 4.23
C LYS A 215 7.27 19.91 4.02
N ALA A 216 7.44 20.34 2.78
CA ALA A 216 8.06 21.63 2.47
C ALA A 216 7.25 22.80 3.04
N ILE A 217 5.91 22.75 3.00
CA ILE A 217 5.03 23.75 3.64
C ILE A 217 5.25 23.77 5.16
N ILE A 218 5.32 22.61 5.79
CA ILE A 218 5.51 22.50 7.24
C ILE A 218 6.89 23.06 7.63
N GLU A 219 7.93 22.68 6.91
CA GLU A 219 9.31 23.16 7.15
C GLU A 219 9.40 24.69 6.99
N ALA A 220 8.84 25.25 5.92
CA ALA A 220 8.81 26.71 5.72
C ALA A 220 8.08 27.42 6.88
N LYS A 221 6.95 26.88 7.35
CA LYS A 221 6.22 27.46 8.49
C LYS A 221 6.99 27.36 9.81
N VAL A 222 7.73 26.26 10.04
CA VAL A 222 8.59 26.11 11.23
C VAL A 222 9.73 27.14 11.22
N GLU A 223 10.28 27.43 10.03
CA GLU A 223 11.35 28.43 9.85
C GLU A 223 10.81 29.88 9.78
N GLY A 224 9.50 30.09 9.82
CA GLY A 224 8.89 31.42 9.70
C GLY A 224 8.97 32.01 8.30
N GLN A 225 9.16 31.17 7.28
CA GLN A 225 9.25 31.56 5.88
C GLN A 225 7.89 31.41 5.20
N GLU A 226 7.65 32.20 4.14
CA GLU A 226 6.48 32.04 3.28
C GLU A 226 6.73 30.94 2.24
N TYR A 227 5.85 29.94 2.20
CA TYR A 227 5.91 28.89 1.17
C TYR A 227 5.41 29.43 -0.16
N VAL A 228 6.26 29.39 -1.18
CA VAL A 228 5.86 29.69 -2.56
C VAL A 228 5.60 28.39 -3.29
N ALA A 229 4.35 28.14 -3.64
CA ALA A 229 3.96 26.94 -4.38
C ALA A 229 4.64 26.91 -5.76
N PRO A 230 5.13 25.77 -6.24
CA PRO A 230 5.54 25.59 -7.62
C PRO A 230 4.39 25.97 -8.57
N ALA A 231 4.71 26.55 -9.72
CA ALA A 231 3.70 26.87 -10.74
C ALA A 231 2.99 25.57 -11.18
N GLU A 232 1.68 25.57 -11.17
CA GLU A 232 0.89 24.42 -11.67
C GLU A 232 1.27 24.14 -13.13
N PRO A 233 1.54 22.88 -13.50
CA PRO A 233 1.75 22.54 -14.90
C PRO A 233 0.46 22.87 -15.68
N ALA A 234 0.60 23.58 -16.81
CA ALA A 234 -0.52 23.94 -17.65
C ALA A 234 -1.29 22.68 -18.06
N VAL A 235 -2.54 22.56 -17.62
CA VAL A 235 -3.44 21.50 -18.05
C VAL A 235 -3.70 21.69 -19.54
N ALA A 236 -3.30 20.74 -20.37
CA ALA A 236 -3.57 20.77 -21.80
C ALA A 236 -5.09 20.80 -22.02
N ALA A 237 -5.56 21.79 -22.81
CA ALA A 237 -6.97 21.88 -23.15
C ALA A 237 -7.45 20.59 -23.84
N PRO A 238 -8.69 20.13 -23.58
CA PRO A 238 -9.21 18.94 -24.22
C PRO A 238 -9.20 19.12 -25.75
N THR A 239 -8.44 18.29 -26.43
CA THR A 239 -8.34 18.29 -27.89
C THR A 239 -9.63 17.68 -28.48
N VAL A 240 -10.29 18.41 -29.34
CA VAL A 240 -11.51 17.96 -30.06
C VAL A 240 -11.19 16.87 -31.09
N ASP A 241 -9.94 16.80 -31.57
CA ASP A 241 -9.47 15.79 -32.52
C ASP A 241 -8.60 14.72 -31.80
N LEU A 242 -9.20 13.57 -31.54
CA LEU A 242 -8.54 12.41 -30.91
C LEU A 242 -7.34 11.95 -31.72
N MET A 243 -7.43 11.94 -33.06
CA MET A 243 -6.35 11.45 -33.93
C MET A 243 -5.13 12.36 -33.91
N ALA A 244 -5.34 13.67 -33.89
CA ALA A 244 -4.27 14.67 -33.78
C ALA A 244 -3.59 14.58 -32.42
N ALA A 245 -4.37 14.40 -31.33
CA ALA A 245 -3.86 14.24 -29.97
C ALA A 245 -3.00 12.97 -29.82
N LEU A 246 -3.47 11.83 -30.34
CA LEU A 246 -2.73 10.58 -30.30
C LEU A 246 -1.40 10.67 -31.07
N ARG A 247 -1.39 11.28 -32.27
CA ARG A 247 -0.14 11.49 -33.03
C ARG A 247 0.85 12.35 -32.29
N ALA A 248 0.41 13.48 -31.73
CA ALA A 248 1.26 14.37 -30.94
C ALA A 248 1.85 13.65 -29.71
N SER A 249 1.04 12.83 -29.03
CA SER A 249 1.47 12.04 -27.87
C SER A 249 2.51 10.98 -28.24
N VAL A 250 2.35 10.28 -29.37
CA VAL A 250 3.35 9.31 -29.88
C VAL A 250 4.68 9.99 -30.18
N GLU A 251 4.65 11.17 -30.82
CA GLU A 251 5.88 11.93 -31.12
C GLU A 251 6.57 12.42 -29.83
N ALA A 252 5.79 12.92 -28.86
CA ALA A 252 6.31 13.36 -27.58
C ALA A 252 6.95 12.19 -26.80
N ALA A 253 6.31 11.01 -26.77
CA ALA A 253 6.83 9.82 -26.10
C ALA A 253 8.16 9.34 -26.76
N LYS A 254 8.23 9.35 -28.09
CA LYS A 254 9.45 9.00 -28.83
C LYS A 254 10.61 9.98 -28.52
N LYS A 255 10.32 11.29 -28.45
CA LYS A 255 11.32 12.30 -28.11
C LYS A 255 11.85 12.13 -26.68
N ARG A 256 10.98 11.83 -25.69
CA ARG A 256 11.39 11.55 -24.32
C ARG A 256 12.32 10.33 -24.25
N ARG A 257 11.94 9.24 -24.89
CA ARG A 257 12.75 8.02 -24.91
C ARG A 257 14.12 8.21 -25.59
N SER A 258 14.20 9.03 -26.63
CA SER A 258 15.48 9.36 -27.29
C SER A 258 16.35 10.28 -26.40
N ALA A 259 15.77 11.20 -25.65
CA ALA A 259 16.48 12.06 -24.71
C ALA A 259 17.03 11.30 -23.47
N GLU A 260 16.29 10.27 -23.00
CA GLU A 260 16.76 9.40 -21.90
C GLU A 260 17.83 8.39 -22.34
N ALA A 261 17.93 8.09 -23.64
CA ALA A 261 18.93 7.18 -24.22
C ALA A 261 20.28 7.87 -24.46
N GLU A 262 20.39 9.21 -24.42
CA GLU A 262 21.66 9.90 -24.46
C GLU A 262 22.34 9.85 -23.08
N PRO A 263 23.57 9.29 -22.95
CA PRO A 263 24.25 9.20 -21.68
C PRO A 263 24.52 10.61 -21.16
N SER A 264 23.96 10.95 -20.01
CA SER A 264 24.29 12.17 -19.26
C SER A 264 25.83 12.26 -19.13
N PRO A 265 26.47 13.38 -19.49
CA PRO A 265 27.90 13.52 -19.29
C PRO A 265 28.21 13.38 -17.80
N ALA A 266 29.08 12.42 -17.48
CA ALA A 266 29.55 12.16 -16.12
C ALA A 266 30.03 13.49 -15.48
N PRO A 267 29.71 13.77 -14.20
CA PRO A 267 30.21 14.95 -13.53
C PRO A 267 31.75 14.90 -13.52
N VAL A 268 32.35 15.89 -14.14
CA VAL A 268 33.81 16.07 -14.12
C VAL A 268 34.19 16.38 -12.68
N VAL A 269 34.74 15.41 -11.97
CA VAL A 269 35.31 15.59 -10.64
C VAL A 269 36.63 16.36 -10.87
N GLU A 270 36.61 17.69 -10.70
CA GLU A 270 37.81 18.47 -10.60
C GLU A 270 38.60 18.05 -9.35
N THR A 271 39.69 17.38 -9.58
CA THR A 271 40.68 17.03 -8.54
C THR A 271 41.38 18.30 -8.10
N PRO A 272 41.35 18.70 -6.80
CA PRO A 272 42.04 19.89 -6.37
C PRO A 272 43.57 19.72 -6.51
N ALA A 273 44.20 20.62 -7.26
CA ALA A 273 45.64 20.66 -7.51
C ALA A 273 46.43 20.70 -6.18
N ARG A 274 47.26 19.70 -5.99
CA ARG A 274 48.19 19.54 -4.85
C ARG A 274 49.17 20.70 -4.80
N ARG A 275 48.95 21.65 -3.91
CA ARG A 275 49.89 22.75 -3.61
C ARG A 275 51.22 22.17 -3.14
N ARG A 276 52.25 22.31 -3.95
CA ARG A 276 53.66 21.99 -3.67
C ARG A 276 54.15 22.86 -2.53
N ALA A 277 54.51 22.30 -1.40
CA ALA A 277 55.13 23.00 -0.30
C ALA A 277 56.55 23.45 -0.70
N LYS A 278 56.82 24.74 -0.57
CA LYS A 278 58.13 25.38 -0.74
C LYS A 278 59.03 25.02 0.45
N LYS A 279 60.11 24.31 0.18
CA LYS A 279 61.19 24.03 1.12
C LYS A 279 61.94 25.32 1.41
N THR A 280 62.01 25.76 2.66
CA THR A 280 62.88 26.81 3.15
C THR A 280 64.23 26.20 3.55
N PRO A 281 65.39 26.75 3.18
CA PRO A 281 66.68 26.21 3.57
C PRO A 281 67.03 26.63 5.01
N ALA A 282 67.62 25.72 5.75
CA ALA A 282 68.22 25.96 7.05
C ALA A 282 69.48 26.80 6.92
N GLY A 283 69.55 27.91 7.65
CA GLY A 283 70.78 28.74 7.87
C GLY A 283 71.41 28.30 9.19
N VAL A 284 72.71 28.09 9.06
CA VAL A 284 73.70 27.80 10.09
C VAL A 284 73.94 29.00 10.98
N SER A 285 74.02 28.89 12.25
CA SER A 285 75.00 29.24 13.24
C SER A 285 74.52 28.98 14.63
#